data_5cb28ce86c9c923c421ede6b66c6dce9
#
_entry.id   5cb28ce86c9c923c421ede6b66c6dce9
#
_cell.length_a   1.000
_cell.length_b   1.000
_cell.length_c   1.000
_cell.angle_alpha   90.00
_cell.angle_beta   90.00
_cell.angle_gamma   90.00
#
_symmetry.space_group_name_H-M   'P 1'
#
loop_
_entity.id
_entity.type
_entity.pdbx_description
1 polymer ?
#
loop_
_entity_poly.entity_id
_entity_poly.type
_entity_poly.pdbx_seq_one_letter_code
_entity_poly.pdbx_strand_id
1 'polypeptide(L)'
;MDLSFTPEEQQFREEIRAWVKENLPKEISHKVHNALELTRDDLQGWAKILGKKGWLGYGWPKEFGGPGWTAIQRHLFEEETALAGAPRIVPFGPVMVAPVIMAFGNAEQQKRFLPGIASGEVWWSQGYSEPGSGSDLASVKTKAERKGDKYIVNGQKTWTTLGQYGDWMFNLVRTSNEGKPQTGISFLLLDMKSPGVTVRPIKLLDGGHEVNEVFFDNVEVPAENLIGEENKGWTYAKHLLSHERTNIADVNRAKRELERLKRIAKSEGVYDDLRFRDEIAKLEVDIVALEMMVLRVLSAATSGKNSLDVAGLLKIRGSEIQQRYSELMMLAGGAYSLPLIREAMEAGWQGDFPGGNPALAPLASTFFNMRKTTIYGGSNEVQRNIVAQTVLG
;
A
#
# COMPACT_ATOMS: atom_id res chain seq x y z
N MET A 1 -24.74 20.01 -3.12
CA MET A 1 -24.20 18.77 -2.49
C MET A 1 -23.64 19.23 -1.16
N ASP A 2 -24.15 18.75 -0.05
CA ASP A 2 -23.59 19.00 1.25
C ASP A 2 -22.41 18.03 1.43
N LEU A 3 -21.24 18.57 1.73
CA LEU A 3 -19.99 17.82 1.96
C LEU A 3 -19.60 17.82 3.43
N SER A 4 -20.45 18.37 4.32
CA SER A 4 -20.20 18.34 5.75
C SER A 4 -20.43 16.94 6.31
N PHE A 5 -19.62 16.56 7.28
CA PHE A 5 -19.85 15.31 8.03
C PHE A 5 -21.00 15.48 9.02
N THR A 6 -21.79 14.43 9.20
CA THR A 6 -22.86 14.41 10.20
C THR A 6 -22.32 14.53 11.62
N PRO A 7 -23.16 14.90 12.61
CA PRO A 7 -22.73 14.92 14.03
C PRO A 7 -22.15 13.58 14.50
N GLU A 8 -22.73 12.45 14.05
CA GLU A 8 -22.27 11.10 14.37
C GLU A 8 -20.90 10.79 13.76
N GLU A 9 -20.66 11.26 12.52
CA GLU A 9 -19.36 11.13 11.85
C GLU A 9 -18.31 12.02 12.51
N GLN A 10 -18.67 13.22 12.96
CA GLN A 10 -17.77 14.09 13.72
C GLN A 10 -17.43 13.47 15.07
N GLN A 11 -18.39 12.92 15.81
CA GLN A 11 -18.15 12.20 17.05
C GLN A 11 -17.22 11.02 16.82
N PHE A 12 -17.46 10.22 15.79
CA PHE A 12 -16.58 9.11 15.41
C PHE A 12 -15.15 9.59 15.13
N ARG A 13 -14.98 10.69 14.41
CA ARG A 13 -13.66 11.30 14.14
C ARG A 13 -12.93 11.62 15.44
N GLU A 14 -13.62 12.28 16.41
CA GLU A 14 -13.02 12.63 17.69
C GLU A 14 -12.64 11.39 18.52
N GLU A 15 -13.46 10.35 18.49
CA GLU A 15 -13.15 9.07 19.15
C GLU A 15 -11.89 8.43 18.56
N ILE A 16 -11.75 8.37 17.23
CA ILE A 16 -10.56 7.86 16.57
C ILE A 16 -9.34 8.71 16.93
N ARG A 17 -9.45 10.03 16.85
CA ARG A 17 -8.36 10.98 17.19
C ARG A 17 -7.86 10.79 18.61
N ALA A 18 -8.78 10.71 19.57
CA ALA A 18 -8.44 10.50 20.97
C ALA A 18 -7.73 9.17 21.18
N TRP A 19 -8.26 8.09 20.60
CA TRP A 19 -7.67 6.77 20.74
C TRP A 19 -6.29 6.68 20.09
N VAL A 20 -6.11 7.22 18.88
CA VAL A 20 -4.82 7.25 18.19
C VAL A 20 -3.79 8.03 19.01
N LYS A 21 -4.16 9.19 19.55
CA LYS A 21 -3.28 10.00 20.39
C LYS A 21 -2.79 9.25 21.64
N GLU A 22 -3.61 8.38 22.20
CA GLU A 22 -3.30 7.59 23.40
C GLU A 22 -2.44 6.36 23.05
N ASN A 23 -2.70 5.70 21.92
CA ASN A 23 -2.18 4.37 21.62
C ASN A 23 -1.06 4.34 20.57
N LEU A 24 -0.87 5.40 19.78
CA LEU A 24 0.23 5.50 18.82
C LEU A 24 1.55 5.80 19.53
N PRO A 25 2.56 4.92 19.44
CA PRO A 25 3.87 5.20 20.04
C PRO A 25 4.49 6.48 19.47
N LYS A 26 4.92 7.38 20.34
CA LYS A 26 5.47 8.70 19.95
C LYS A 26 6.69 8.58 19.03
N GLU A 27 7.53 7.58 19.26
CA GLU A 27 8.71 7.31 18.44
C GLU A 27 8.32 6.94 17.01
N ILE A 28 7.32 6.09 16.84
CA ILE A 28 6.81 5.71 15.52
C ILE A 28 6.22 6.94 14.81
N SER A 29 5.42 7.74 15.51
CA SER A 29 4.87 8.98 14.97
C SER A 29 5.98 9.94 14.54
N HIS A 30 7.02 10.09 15.36
CA HIS A 30 8.19 10.91 15.03
C HIS A 30 8.88 10.44 13.74
N LYS A 31 9.14 9.13 13.59
CA LYS A 31 9.71 8.55 12.36
C LYS A 31 8.86 8.89 11.14
N VAL A 32 7.55 8.70 11.22
CA VAL A 32 6.62 8.95 10.10
C VAL A 32 6.59 10.42 9.71
N HIS A 33 6.50 11.35 10.68
CA HIS A 33 6.46 12.80 10.42
C HIS A 33 7.76 13.33 9.82
N ASN A 34 8.87 12.67 10.06
CA ASN A 34 10.19 13.06 9.54
C ASN A 34 10.66 12.19 8.37
N ALA A 35 9.82 11.28 7.87
CA ALA A 35 10.12 10.31 6.81
C ALA A 35 11.38 9.48 7.09
N LEU A 36 11.60 9.10 8.34
CA LEU A 36 12.64 8.17 8.74
C LEU A 36 12.22 6.73 8.43
N GLU A 37 13.18 5.83 8.38
CA GLU A 37 12.94 4.42 8.11
C GLU A 37 12.15 3.77 9.23
N LEU A 38 11.13 3.00 8.84
CA LEU A 38 10.33 2.17 9.74
C LEU A 38 10.86 0.75 9.71
N THR A 39 11.17 0.20 10.88
CA THR A 39 11.58 -1.19 11.03
C THR A 39 10.39 -2.14 10.92
N ARG A 40 10.65 -3.46 10.82
CA ARG A 40 9.60 -4.47 10.94
C ARG A 40 8.81 -4.29 12.24
N ASP A 41 9.51 -4.06 13.35
CA ASP A 41 8.89 -3.96 14.67
C ASP A 41 8.00 -2.72 14.79
N ASP A 42 8.35 -1.59 14.17
CA ASP A 42 7.50 -0.40 14.09
C ASP A 42 6.18 -0.72 13.37
N LEU A 43 6.27 -1.34 12.19
CA LEU A 43 5.11 -1.65 11.34
C LEU A 43 4.22 -2.72 11.98
N GLN A 44 4.82 -3.81 12.45
CA GLN A 44 4.08 -4.91 13.06
C GLN A 44 3.56 -4.55 14.45
N GLY A 45 4.32 -3.76 15.21
CA GLY A 45 3.89 -3.25 16.51
C GLY A 45 2.63 -2.42 16.40
N TRP A 46 2.56 -1.50 15.43
CA TRP A 46 1.35 -0.73 15.16
C TRP A 46 0.19 -1.64 14.68
N ALA A 47 0.46 -2.58 13.78
CA ALA A 47 -0.55 -3.54 13.33
C ALA A 47 -1.14 -4.34 14.50
N LYS A 48 -0.32 -4.81 15.46
CA LYS A 48 -0.76 -5.52 16.66
C LYS A 48 -1.61 -4.64 17.60
N ILE A 49 -1.26 -3.36 17.74
CA ILE A 49 -2.07 -2.39 18.52
C ILE A 49 -3.45 -2.26 17.89
N LEU A 50 -3.53 -2.10 16.56
CA LEU A 50 -4.78 -2.08 15.82
C LEU A 50 -5.53 -3.41 15.90
N GLY A 51 -4.82 -4.54 15.83
CA GLY A 51 -5.39 -5.89 15.95
C GLY A 51 -6.06 -6.11 17.29
N LYS A 52 -5.42 -5.72 18.39
CA LYS A 52 -6.00 -5.79 19.76
C LYS A 52 -7.28 -4.96 19.90
N LYS A 53 -7.38 -3.85 19.16
CA LYS A 53 -8.59 -3.00 19.14
C LYS A 53 -9.66 -3.55 18.19
N GLY A 54 -9.35 -4.54 17.34
CA GLY A 54 -10.23 -5.02 16.28
C GLY A 54 -10.30 -4.10 15.06
N TRP A 55 -9.31 -3.22 14.87
CA TRP A 55 -9.29 -2.20 13.82
C TRP A 55 -8.30 -2.47 12.70
N LEU A 56 -7.46 -3.50 12.79
CA LEU A 56 -6.54 -3.81 11.69
C LEU A 56 -7.30 -4.22 10.42
N GLY A 57 -8.38 -4.99 10.58
CA GLY A 57 -9.34 -5.30 9.52
C GLY A 57 -10.46 -4.26 9.42
N TYR A 58 -10.15 -2.98 9.43
CA TYR A 58 -11.13 -1.88 9.47
C TYR A 58 -12.12 -1.86 8.28
N GLY A 59 -11.76 -2.49 7.18
CA GLY A 59 -12.64 -2.67 6.01
C GLY A 59 -13.45 -3.98 6.02
N TRP A 60 -13.28 -4.83 7.02
CA TRP A 60 -13.91 -6.16 7.06
C TRP A 60 -15.36 -6.10 7.55
N PRO A 61 -16.22 -7.01 7.06
CA PRO A 61 -17.54 -7.24 7.61
C PRO A 61 -17.48 -7.76 9.06
N LYS A 62 -18.54 -7.54 9.81
CA LYS A 62 -18.61 -7.95 11.22
C LYS A 62 -18.51 -9.47 11.42
N GLU A 63 -19.05 -10.25 10.50
CA GLU A 63 -19.00 -11.73 10.53
C GLU A 63 -17.56 -12.28 10.46
N PHE A 64 -16.60 -11.49 9.94
CA PHE A 64 -15.18 -11.83 9.90
C PHE A 64 -14.35 -11.09 10.96
N GLY A 65 -14.98 -10.50 11.96
CA GLY A 65 -14.30 -9.81 13.06
C GLY A 65 -13.89 -8.37 12.76
N GLY A 66 -14.37 -7.78 11.67
CA GLY A 66 -14.19 -6.37 11.38
C GLY A 66 -15.18 -5.48 12.16
N PRO A 67 -14.93 -4.17 12.26
CA PRO A 67 -15.83 -3.25 12.95
C PRO A 67 -17.14 -2.96 12.18
N GLY A 68 -17.19 -3.33 10.89
CA GLY A 68 -18.34 -3.08 10.03
C GLY A 68 -18.57 -1.60 9.74
N TRP A 69 -17.50 -0.81 9.65
CA TRP A 69 -17.56 0.62 9.40
C TRP A 69 -18.08 0.98 8.01
N THR A 70 -18.80 2.08 7.94
CA THR A 70 -19.19 2.71 6.67
C THR A 70 -17.95 3.17 5.88
N ALA A 71 -18.13 3.47 4.61
CA ALA A 71 -17.04 4.00 3.77
C ALA A 71 -16.49 5.34 4.31
N ILE A 72 -17.37 6.20 4.84
CA ILE A 72 -16.96 7.48 5.45
C ILE A 72 -16.19 7.26 6.75
N GLN A 73 -16.67 6.36 7.62
CA GLN A 73 -15.93 6.02 8.85
C GLN A 73 -14.53 5.47 8.56
N ARG A 74 -14.38 4.62 7.52
CA ARG A 74 -13.07 4.14 7.09
C ARG A 74 -12.16 5.27 6.61
N HIS A 75 -12.70 6.20 5.83
CA HIS A 75 -11.97 7.39 5.38
C HIS A 75 -11.51 8.25 6.57
N LEU A 76 -12.39 8.52 7.53
CA LEU A 76 -12.05 9.29 8.74
C LEU A 76 -10.98 8.59 9.59
N PHE A 77 -11.04 7.26 9.71
CA PHE A 77 -10.01 6.49 10.39
C PHE A 77 -8.64 6.60 9.69
N GLU A 78 -8.62 6.46 8.37
CA GLU A 78 -7.39 6.61 7.58
C GLU A 78 -6.83 8.03 7.68
N GLU A 79 -7.68 9.05 7.67
CA GLU A 79 -7.28 10.44 7.80
C GLU A 79 -6.67 10.73 9.18
N GLU A 80 -7.37 10.41 10.27
CA GLU A 80 -6.89 10.68 11.61
C GLU A 80 -5.59 9.91 11.94
N THR A 81 -5.47 8.65 11.49
CA THR A 81 -4.23 7.88 11.66
C THR A 81 -3.07 8.46 10.85
N ALA A 82 -3.31 8.87 9.60
CA ALA A 82 -2.27 9.47 8.76
C ALA A 82 -1.79 10.83 9.31
N LEU A 83 -2.71 11.69 9.74
CA LEU A 83 -2.38 13.00 10.31
C LEU A 83 -1.65 12.88 11.64
N ALA A 84 -1.97 11.89 12.46
CA ALA A 84 -1.26 11.61 13.71
C ALA A 84 0.16 11.03 13.48
N GLY A 85 0.54 10.71 12.24
CA GLY A 85 1.81 10.09 11.93
C GLY A 85 1.86 8.59 12.23
N ALA A 86 0.73 7.90 12.16
CA ALA A 86 0.74 6.44 12.18
C ALA A 86 1.35 5.87 10.89
N PRO A 87 2.07 4.74 10.96
CA PRO A 87 2.49 4.03 9.77
C PRO A 87 1.28 3.59 8.94
N ARG A 88 1.44 3.62 7.63
CA ARG A 88 0.46 2.99 6.75
C ARG A 88 0.33 1.50 7.10
N ILE A 89 -0.89 1.02 7.26
CA ILE A 89 -1.15 -0.41 7.41
C ILE A 89 -0.58 -1.14 6.19
N VAL A 90 0.28 -2.14 6.42
CA VAL A 90 0.81 -2.99 5.34
C VAL A 90 -0.35 -3.76 4.73
N PRO A 91 -0.70 -3.52 3.45
CA PRO A 91 -2.01 -3.91 2.93
C PRO A 91 -2.15 -5.39 2.60
N PHE A 92 -1.04 -6.13 2.47
CA PHE A 92 -1.03 -7.48 1.90
C PHE A 92 -1.92 -8.46 2.66
N GLY A 93 -1.91 -8.43 3.99
CA GLY A 93 -2.80 -9.24 4.82
C GLY A 93 -4.23 -8.68 4.85
N PRO A 94 -4.46 -7.55 5.55
CA PRO A 94 -5.81 -7.10 5.89
C PRO A 94 -6.61 -6.55 4.70
N VAL A 95 -5.96 -5.96 3.69
CA VAL A 95 -6.64 -5.27 2.59
C VAL A 95 -6.67 -6.10 1.30
N MET A 96 -5.67 -6.97 1.09
CA MET A 96 -5.53 -7.71 -0.16
C MET A 96 -5.96 -9.18 -0.04
N VAL A 97 -5.21 -10.01 0.69
CA VAL A 97 -5.48 -11.45 0.73
C VAL A 97 -6.71 -11.81 1.57
N ALA A 98 -6.97 -11.12 2.66
CA ALA A 98 -8.11 -11.44 3.51
C ALA A 98 -9.46 -11.32 2.78
N PRO A 99 -9.78 -10.26 2.02
CA PRO A 99 -10.99 -10.21 1.21
C PRO A 99 -11.12 -11.37 0.21
N VAL A 100 -10.01 -11.83 -0.35
CA VAL A 100 -10.01 -13.01 -1.25
C VAL A 100 -10.32 -14.29 -0.49
N ILE A 101 -9.73 -14.49 0.69
CA ILE A 101 -10.00 -15.64 1.56
C ILE A 101 -11.47 -15.62 2.02
N MET A 102 -12.01 -14.46 2.39
CA MET A 102 -13.41 -14.32 2.79
C MET A 102 -14.38 -14.68 1.66
N ALA A 103 -14.08 -14.24 0.43
CA ALA A 103 -14.98 -14.40 -0.71
C ALA A 103 -14.89 -15.79 -1.38
N PHE A 104 -13.70 -16.40 -1.40
CA PHE A 104 -13.41 -17.58 -2.20
C PHE A 104 -12.75 -18.73 -1.42
N GLY A 105 -12.24 -18.47 -0.23
CA GLY A 105 -11.68 -19.50 0.64
C GLY A 105 -12.78 -20.35 1.29
N ASN A 106 -12.47 -21.61 1.55
CA ASN A 106 -13.33 -22.50 2.32
C ASN A 106 -13.27 -22.19 3.83
N ALA A 107 -14.15 -22.79 4.62
CA ALA A 107 -14.25 -22.55 6.06
C ALA A 107 -12.95 -22.84 6.83
N GLU A 108 -12.21 -23.88 6.44
CA GLU A 108 -10.93 -24.23 7.08
C GLU A 108 -9.85 -23.19 6.77
N GLN A 109 -9.80 -22.69 5.53
CA GLN A 109 -8.88 -21.62 5.15
C GLN A 109 -9.20 -20.30 5.86
N GLN A 110 -10.48 -19.94 5.95
CA GLN A 110 -10.93 -18.76 6.71
C GLN A 110 -10.53 -18.87 8.18
N LYS A 111 -10.82 -20.01 8.82
CA LYS A 111 -10.47 -20.27 10.21
C LYS A 111 -8.95 -20.27 10.46
N ARG A 112 -8.16 -20.78 9.51
CA ARG A 112 -6.70 -20.88 9.62
C ARG A 112 -6.01 -19.53 9.45
N PHE A 113 -6.40 -18.73 8.48
CA PHE A 113 -5.63 -17.57 8.06
C PHE A 113 -6.16 -16.23 8.59
N LEU A 114 -7.48 -16.03 8.68
CA LEU A 114 -8.04 -14.72 9.03
C LEU A 114 -7.67 -14.25 10.45
N PRO A 115 -7.65 -15.10 11.49
CA PRO A 115 -7.30 -14.65 12.84
C PRO A 115 -5.87 -14.09 12.95
N GLY A 116 -4.89 -14.72 12.30
CA GLY A 116 -3.50 -14.25 12.28
C GLY A 116 -3.32 -12.93 11.53
N ILE A 117 -4.15 -12.69 10.50
CA ILE A 117 -4.19 -11.41 9.79
C ILE A 117 -4.85 -10.34 10.67
N ALA A 118 -6.00 -10.65 11.28
CA ALA A 118 -6.74 -9.70 12.12
C ALA A 118 -5.95 -9.24 13.35
N SER A 119 -5.12 -10.11 13.93
CA SER A 119 -4.28 -9.80 15.08
C SER A 119 -2.99 -9.02 14.73
N GLY A 120 -2.58 -9.01 13.46
CA GLY A 120 -1.28 -8.47 13.02
C GLY A 120 -0.07 -9.34 13.37
N GLU A 121 -0.29 -10.59 13.80
CA GLU A 121 0.80 -11.54 14.13
C GLU A 121 1.46 -12.12 12.88
N VAL A 122 0.71 -12.31 11.80
CA VAL A 122 1.17 -12.96 10.58
C VAL A 122 1.41 -11.94 9.49
N TRP A 123 2.63 -11.91 8.97
CA TRP A 123 3.02 -11.03 7.88
C TRP A 123 2.78 -11.68 6.52
N TRP A 124 2.05 -11.00 5.66
CA TRP A 124 1.76 -11.45 4.30
C TRP A 124 2.56 -10.67 3.25
N SER A 125 2.88 -11.35 2.17
CA SER A 125 3.54 -10.78 0.99
C SER A 125 2.79 -11.11 -0.28
N GLN A 126 2.96 -10.29 -1.33
CA GLN A 126 2.33 -10.47 -2.64
C GLN A 126 3.31 -11.02 -3.66
N GLY A 127 2.95 -12.12 -4.30
CA GLY A 127 3.71 -12.78 -5.38
C GLY A 127 2.99 -12.68 -6.72
N TYR A 128 2.89 -11.48 -7.29
CA TYR A 128 2.24 -11.27 -8.58
C TYR A 128 3.27 -11.12 -9.70
N SER A 129 4.00 -10.02 -9.73
CA SER A 129 4.94 -9.67 -10.79
C SER A 129 6.10 -10.65 -10.92
N GLU A 130 6.56 -10.86 -12.15
CA GLU A 130 7.76 -11.62 -12.51
C GLU A 130 8.68 -10.75 -13.38
N PRO A 131 9.94 -11.10 -13.59
CA PRO A 131 10.85 -10.28 -14.40
C PRO A 131 10.31 -9.94 -15.81
N GLY A 132 9.50 -10.84 -16.42
CA GLY A 132 8.87 -10.63 -17.70
C GLY A 132 7.37 -10.30 -17.66
N SER A 133 6.77 -10.14 -16.46
CA SER A 133 5.31 -10.06 -16.29
C SER A 133 4.96 -9.04 -15.20
N GLY A 134 4.92 -7.76 -15.56
CA GLY A 134 4.48 -6.66 -14.70
C GLY A 134 3.12 -6.14 -15.16
N SER A 135 3.10 -5.17 -16.09
CA SER A 135 1.85 -4.64 -16.68
C SER A 135 1.05 -5.72 -17.42
N ASP A 136 1.73 -6.65 -18.12
CA ASP A 136 1.11 -7.86 -18.65
C ASP A 136 1.13 -9.00 -17.62
N LEU A 137 0.34 -8.84 -16.56
CA LEU A 137 0.27 -9.80 -15.47
C LEU A 137 -0.25 -11.18 -15.92
N ALA A 138 -1.03 -11.25 -16.98
CA ALA A 138 -1.54 -12.51 -17.50
C ALA A 138 -0.44 -13.44 -18.05
N SER A 139 0.75 -12.90 -18.33
CA SER A 139 1.89 -13.65 -18.86
C SER A 139 2.77 -14.32 -17.78
N VAL A 140 2.33 -14.38 -16.51
CA VAL A 140 3.08 -15.06 -15.42
C VAL A 140 3.43 -16.50 -15.79
N LYS A 141 4.65 -16.91 -15.45
CA LYS A 141 5.26 -18.20 -15.80
C LYS A 141 5.64 -19.07 -14.61
N THR A 142 5.62 -18.53 -13.38
CA THR A 142 5.86 -19.33 -12.17
C THR A 142 4.90 -20.51 -12.17
N LYS A 143 5.43 -21.72 -12.36
CA LYS A 143 4.67 -22.95 -12.56
C LYS A 143 4.30 -23.56 -11.22
N ALA A 144 3.07 -24.04 -11.10
CA ALA A 144 2.62 -24.90 -10.02
C ALA A 144 2.03 -26.18 -10.61
N GLU A 145 2.74 -27.28 -10.46
CA GLU A 145 2.34 -28.59 -10.98
C GLU A 145 1.75 -29.45 -9.86
N ARG A 146 0.50 -29.85 -10.04
CA ARG A 146 -0.16 -30.71 -9.03
C ARG A 146 0.41 -32.11 -9.03
N LYS A 147 0.84 -32.58 -7.85
CA LYS A 147 1.30 -33.97 -7.60
C LYS A 147 0.59 -34.52 -6.37
N GLY A 148 -0.51 -35.22 -6.59
CA GLY A 148 -1.33 -35.77 -5.52
C GLY A 148 -1.98 -34.67 -4.67
N ASP A 149 -1.60 -34.60 -3.41
CA ASP A 149 -2.11 -33.68 -2.39
C ASP A 149 -1.31 -32.37 -2.27
N LYS A 150 -0.37 -32.11 -3.18
CA LYS A 150 0.49 -30.93 -3.19
C LYS A 150 0.72 -30.35 -4.59
N TYR A 151 1.16 -29.10 -4.62
CA TYR A 151 1.74 -28.45 -5.80
C TYR A 151 3.26 -28.37 -5.65
N ILE A 152 3.98 -28.60 -6.75
CA ILE A 152 5.41 -28.31 -6.86
C ILE A 152 5.56 -26.98 -7.58
N VAL A 153 6.07 -25.98 -6.88
CA VAL A 153 6.19 -24.60 -7.39
C VAL A 153 7.62 -24.34 -7.82
N ASN A 154 7.77 -23.86 -9.07
CA ASN A 154 9.04 -23.47 -9.66
C ASN A 154 8.89 -22.13 -10.39
N GLY A 155 9.81 -21.20 -10.16
CA GLY A 155 9.80 -19.90 -10.82
C GLY A 155 10.39 -18.78 -9.98
N GLN A 156 10.02 -17.55 -10.33
CA GLN A 156 10.54 -16.36 -9.68
C GLN A 156 9.46 -15.28 -9.64
N LYS A 157 9.35 -14.60 -8.49
CA LYS A 157 8.60 -13.35 -8.33
C LYS A 157 9.57 -12.18 -8.13
N THR A 158 9.14 -10.99 -8.56
CA THR A 158 9.94 -9.77 -8.40
C THR A 158 9.09 -8.63 -7.85
N TRP A 159 9.76 -7.60 -7.32
CA TRP A 159 9.14 -6.43 -6.71
C TRP A 159 8.27 -6.76 -5.50
N THR A 160 8.56 -7.87 -4.81
CA THR A 160 7.83 -8.28 -3.60
C THR A 160 8.15 -7.34 -2.45
N THR A 161 7.23 -6.40 -2.21
CA THR A 161 7.39 -5.37 -1.16
C THR A 161 7.40 -6.02 0.21
N LEU A 162 8.43 -5.69 1.01
CA LEU A 162 8.67 -6.19 2.37
C LEU A 162 8.64 -7.73 2.46
N GLY A 163 8.98 -8.41 1.35
CA GLY A 163 9.00 -9.87 1.27
C GLY A 163 10.00 -10.53 2.23
N GLN A 164 11.05 -9.81 2.65
CA GLN A 164 12.01 -10.25 3.66
C GLN A 164 11.37 -10.48 5.04
N TYR A 165 10.18 -9.94 5.29
CA TYR A 165 9.44 -10.10 6.54
C TYR A 165 8.30 -11.11 6.44
N GLY A 166 8.01 -11.62 5.22
CA GLY A 166 6.86 -12.49 4.93
C GLY A 166 6.89 -13.79 5.72
N ASP A 167 5.79 -14.09 6.39
CA ASP A 167 5.50 -15.44 6.89
C ASP A 167 4.77 -16.24 5.80
N TRP A 168 3.82 -15.59 5.11
CA TRP A 168 3.03 -16.15 4.03
C TRP A 168 3.06 -15.26 2.79
N MET A 169 2.87 -15.90 1.63
CA MET A 169 2.79 -15.22 0.35
C MET A 169 1.58 -15.72 -0.45
N PHE A 170 0.77 -14.80 -0.96
CA PHE A 170 -0.26 -15.14 -1.93
C PHE A 170 0.25 -14.93 -3.34
N ASN A 171 0.14 -15.96 -4.15
CA ASN A 171 0.79 -16.02 -5.46
C ASN A 171 -0.21 -16.23 -6.58
N LEU A 172 0.03 -15.56 -7.72
CA LEU A 172 -0.50 -15.99 -9.01
C LEU A 172 0.50 -16.96 -9.65
N VAL A 173 0.04 -18.18 -9.88
CA VAL A 173 0.88 -19.25 -10.45
C VAL A 173 0.25 -19.84 -11.70
N ARG A 174 1.07 -20.34 -12.61
CA ARG A 174 0.64 -21.02 -13.83
C ARG A 174 0.37 -22.50 -13.56
N THR A 175 -0.89 -22.90 -13.62
CA THR A 175 -1.34 -24.28 -13.45
C THR A 175 -1.75 -24.94 -14.77
N SER A 176 -2.09 -24.13 -15.80
CA SER A 176 -2.36 -24.61 -17.15
C SER A 176 -1.88 -23.62 -18.21
N ASN A 177 -1.51 -24.12 -19.39
CA ASN A 177 -1.21 -23.33 -20.58
C ASN A 177 -2.31 -23.43 -21.64
N GLU A 178 -3.44 -23.99 -21.31
CA GLU A 178 -4.55 -24.15 -22.23
C GLU A 178 -5.41 -22.89 -22.34
N GLY A 179 -5.82 -22.54 -23.55
CA GLY A 179 -6.71 -21.43 -23.81
C GLY A 179 -6.04 -20.04 -23.66
N LYS A 180 -6.79 -19.05 -23.16
CA LYS A 180 -6.29 -17.68 -22.96
C LYS A 180 -5.32 -17.64 -21.78
N PRO A 181 -4.29 -16.77 -21.79
CA PRO A 181 -3.33 -16.68 -20.69
C PRO A 181 -3.97 -16.54 -19.29
N GLN A 182 -5.08 -15.83 -19.20
CA GLN A 182 -5.80 -15.61 -17.95
C GLN A 182 -6.45 -16.88 -17.39
N THR A 183 -6.80 -17.86 -18.24
CA THR A 183 -7.55 -19.06 -17.82
C THR A 183 -6.67 -20.13 -17.18
N GLY A 184 -5.35 -20.04 -17.29
CA GLY A 184 -4.41 -21.01 -16.70
C GLY A 184 -3.75 -20.52 -15.42
N ILE A 185 -4.28 -19.50 -14.75
CA ILE A 185 -3.72 -18.91 -13.54
C ILE A 185 -4.53 -19.37 -12.32
N SER A 186 -3.82 -19.79 -11.27
CA SER A 186 -4.38 -20.14 -9.97
C SER A 186 -3.87 -19.22 -8.86
N PHE A 187 -4.62 -19.13 -7.77
CA PHE A 187 -4.28 -18.32 -6.60
C PHE A 187 -3.85 -19.24 -5.46
N LEU A 188 -2.55 -19.24 -5.12
CA LEU A 188 -1.94 -20.20 -4.21
C LEU A 188 -1.30 -19.49 -3.01
N LEU A 189 -1.63 -19.95 -1.80
CA LEU A 189 -1.00 -19.48 -0.56
C LEU A 189 0.24 -20.32 -0.25
N LEU A 190 1.38 -19.67 -0.04
CA LEU A 190 2.66 -20.32 0.14
C LEU A 190 3.31 -19.84 1.45
N ASP A 191 3.79 -20.78 2.26
CA ASP A 191 4.59 -20.50 3.45
C ASP A 191 6.00 -20.08 3.01
N MET A 192 6.41 -18.86 3.36
CA MET A 192 7.71 -18.30 2.98
C MET A 192 8.90 -19.01 3.63
N LYS A 193 8.66 -19.85 4.64
CA LYS A 193 9.68 -20.67 5.31
C LYS A 193 9.83 -22.05 4.68
N SER A 194 9.05 -22.37 3.65
CA SER A 194 9.15 -23.68 2.96
C SER A 194 10.53 -23.88 2.35
N PRO A 195 11.09 -25.10 2.39
CA PRO A 195 12.31 -25.42 1.67
C PRO A 195 12.19 -25.07 0.18
N GLY A 196 13.26 -24.50 -0.40
CA GLY A 196 13.30 -24.08 -1.79
C GLY A 196 12.85 -22.62 -2.00
N VAL A 197 12.36 -21.90 -0.99
CA VAL A 197 12.09 -20.47 -1.06
C VAL A 197 13.36 -19.68 -0.76
N THR A 198 13.75 -18.79 -1.66
CA THR A 198 14.87 -17.86 -1.46
C THR A 198 14.42 -16.43 -1.71
N VAL A 199 14.63 -15.55 -0.75
CA VAL A 199 14.34 -14.12 -0.83
C VAL A 199 15.64 -13.35 -1.01
N ARG A 200 15.72 -12.50 -2.06
CA ARG A 200 16.89 -11.67 -2.34
C ARG A 200 16.51 -10.19 -2.40
N PRO A 201 17.29 -9.30 -1.78
CA PRO A 201 17.00 -7.87 -1.80
C PRO A 201 17.21 -7.28 -3.19
N ILE A 202 16.34 -6.33 -3.56
CA ILE A 202 16.57 -5.40 -4.67
C ILE A 202 16.88 -4.04 -4.04
N LYS A 203 18.09 -3.52 -4.30
CA LYS A 203 18.42 -2.15 -3.92
C LYS A 203 17.73 -1.17 -4.86
N LEU A 204 16.98 -0.25 -4.28
CA LEU A 204 16.29 0.80 -5.01
C LEU A 204 17.17 2.02 -5.25
N LEU A 205 16.68 2.97 -6.06
CA LEU A 205 17.39 4.20 -6.41
C LEU A 205 17.69 5.08 -5.18
N ASP A 206 16.90 4.99 -4.13
CA ASP A 206 17.09 5.64 -2.84
C ASP A 206 18.13 4.96 -1.93
N GLY A 207 18.77 3.90 -2.41
CA GLY A 207 19.69 3.06 -1.65
C GLY A 207 19.02 2.12 -0.64
N GLY A 208 17.68 2.15 -0.53
CA GLY A 208 16.90 1.35 0.42
C GLY A 208 16.64 -0.08 -0.05
N HIS A 209 16.15 -0.90 0.89
CA HIS A 209 15.71 -2.26 0.65
C HIS A 209 14.24 -2.40 1.04
N GLU A 210 13.34 -2.16 0.09
CA GLU A 210 11.89 -2.28 0.29
C GLU A 210 11.30 -3.45 -0.48
N VAL A 211 11.89 -3.81 -1.61
CA VAL A 211 11.37 -4.85 -2.51
C VAL A 211 12.38 -5.96 -2.73
N ASN A 212 11.87 -7.13 -3.13
CA ASN A 212 12.66 -8.35 -3.22
C ASN A 212 12.36 -9.12 -4.51
N GLU A 213 13.33 -9.94 -4.91
CA GLU A 213 13.13 -11.12 -5.74
C GLU A 213 12.84 -12.31 -4.82
N VAL A 214 11.89 -13.17 -5.22
CA VAL A 214 11.59 -14.42 -4.52
C VAL A 214 11.67 -15.57 -5.50
N PHE A 215 12.56 -16.51 -5.24
CA PHE A 215 12.79 -17.69 -6.05
C PHE A 215 12.12 -18.91 -5.43
N PHE A 216 11.56 -19.73 -6.28
CA PHE A 216 10.96 -21.02 -5.91
C PHE A 216 11.69 -22.14 -6.67
N ASP A 217 12.32 -23.04 -5.93
CA ASP A 217 12.99 -24.24 -6.47
C ASP A 217 12.38 -25.48 -5.83
N ASN A 218 11.52 -26.16 -6.60
CA ASN A 218 10.79 -27.34 -6.19
C ASN A 218 10.05 -27.20 -4.85
N VAL A 219 9.46 -26.03 -4.60
CA VAL A 219 8.74 -25.74 -3.35
C VAL A 219 7.47 -26.58 -3.30
N GLU A 220 7.34 -27.38 -2.25
CA GLU A 220 6.13 -28.18 -2.00
C GLU A 220 5.08 -27.33 -1.27
N VAL A 221 3.92 -27.20 -1.85
CA VAL A 221 2.79 -26.45 -1.28
C VAL A 221 1.58 -27.36 -1.18
N PRO A 222 0.99 -27.57 0.01
CA PRO A 222 -0.21 -28.38 0.17
C PRO A 222 -1.35 -27.94 -0.78
N ALA A 223 -2.05 -28.88 -1.40
CA ALA A 223 -3.15 -28.56 -2.32
C ALA A 223 -4.28 -27.80 -1.63
N GLU A 224 -4.47 -27.99 -0.32
CA GLU A 224 -5.42 -27.25 0.51
C GLU A 224 -5.14 -25.74 0.60
N ASN A 225 -3.95 -25.28 0.21
CA ASN A 225 -3.57 -23.86 0.16
C ASN A 225 -4.02 -23.18 -1.16
N LEU A 226 -4.63 -23.90 -2.09
CA LEU A 226 -5.27 -23.31 -3.27
C LEU A 226 -6.56 -22.60 -2.84
N ILE A 227 -6.67 -21.33 -3.18
CA ILE A 227 -7.91 -20.55 -2.94
C ILE A 227 -8.90 -20.82 -4.07
N GLY A 228 -10.12 -21.22 -3.70
CA GLY A 228 -11.21 -21.49 -4.63
C GLY A 228 -10.88 -22.65 -5.59
N GLU A 229 -11.06 -22.41 -6.89
CA GLU A 229 -10.86 -23.39 -7.95
C GLU A 229 -9.55 -23.19 -8.70
N GLU A 230 -8.93 -24.29 -9.13
CA GLU A 230 -7.77 -24.24 -10.02
C GLU A 230 -8.12 -23.54 -11.33
N ASN A 231 -7.20 -22.76 -11.87
CA ASN A 231 -7.36 -21.96 -13.08
C ASN A 231 -8.36 -20.78 -12.99
N LYS A 232 -8.84 -20.43 -11.78
CA LYS A 232 -9.71 -19.26 -11.54
C LYS A 232 -8.98 -18.08 -10.87
N GLY A 233 -7.68 -18.18 -10.67
CA GLY A 233 -6.88 -17.17 -9.97
C GLY A 233 -6.98 -15.77 -10.57
N TRP A 234 -7.20 -15.63 -11.87
CA TRP A 234 -7.40 -14.32 -12.50
C TRP A 234 -8.66 -13.61 -12.00
N THR A 235 -9.74 -14.35 -11.76
CA THR A 235 -10.97 -13.80 -11.15
C THR A 235 -10.70 -13.31 -9.75
N TYR A 236 -9.95 -14.06 -8.95
CA TYR A 236 -9.60 -13.70 -7.58
C TYR A 236 -8.64 -12.50 -7.53
N ALA A 237 -7.70 -12.43 -8.46
CA ALA A 237 -6.83 -11.26 -8.62
C ALA A 237 -7.63 -9.99 -8.98
N LYS A 238 -8.61 -10.08 -9.88
CA LYS A 238 -9.49 -8.93 -10.19
C LYS A 238 -10.30 -8.47 -8.98
N HIS A 239 -10.81 -9.40 -8.19
CA HIS A 239 -11.52 -9.08 -6.94
C HIS A 239 -10.60 -8.33 -5.98
N LEU A 240 -9.38 -8.83 -5.74
CA LEU A 240 -8.38 -8.16 -4.90
C LEU A 240 -8.09 -6.73 -5.39
N LEU A 241 -7.78 -6.57 -6.68
CA LEU A 241 -7.44 -5.28 -7.27
C LEU A 241 -8.59 -4.27 -7.23
N SER A 242 -9.86 -4.72 -7.15
CA SER A 242 -11.01 -3.82 -7.00
C SER A 242 -11.08 -3.17 -5.62
N HIS A 243 -10.57 -3.84 -4.57
CA HIS A 243 -10.51 -3.31 -3.21
C HIS A 243 -9.31 -2.38 -2.95
N GLU A 244 -8.25 -2.51 -3.74
CA GLU A 244 -7.00 -1.75 -3.56
C GLU A 244 -7.09 -0.28 -4.05
N ARG A 245 -7.95 0.00 -5.01
CA ARG A 245 -7.89 1.23 -5.84
C ARG A 245 -8.06 2.54 -5.08
N THR A 246 -8.88 2.60 -4.03
CA THR A 246 -9.07 3.80 -3.21
C THR A 246 -7.86 4.09 -2.34
N ASN A 247 -7.15 3.05 -1.87
CA ASN A 247 -5.98 3.18 -1.00
C ASN A 247 -4.73 3.67 -1.74
N ILE A 248 -4.66 3.50 -3.08
CA ILE A 248 -3.50 3.94 -3.89
C ILE A 248 -3.47 5.47 -4.03
N ALA A 249 -4.62 6.14 -3.96
CA ALA A 249 -4.69 7.61 -4.03
C ALA A 249 -3.91 8.28 -2.90
N ASP A 250 -3.88 7.66 -1.71
CA ASP A 250 -3.11 8.06 -0.52
C ASP A 250 -3.26 9.55 -0.16
N VAL A 251 -4.49 10.09 -0.31
CA VAL A 251 -4.79 11.52 -0.12
C VAL A 251 -4.46 11.99 1.30
N ASN A 252 -4.67 11.14 2.30
CA ASN A 252 -4.43 11.47 3.69
C ASN A 252 -2.93 11.63 4.00
N ARG A 253 -2.09 10.79 3.38
CA ARG A 253 -0.64 11.01 3.39
C ARG A 253 -0.26 12.30 2.67
N ALA A 254 -0.85 12.60 1.51
CA ALA A 254 -0.56 13.83 0.78
C ALA A 254 -0.85 15.07 1.62
N LYS A 255 -1.94 15.10 2.40
CA LYS A 255 -2.24 16.18 3.36
C LYS A 255 -1.13 16.33 4.41
N ARG A 256 -0.68 15.24 5.01
CA ARG A 256 0.43 15.27 5.99
C ARG A 256 1.74 15.76 5.35
N GLU A 257 2.07 15.28 4.16
CA GLU A 257 3.29 15.69 3.46
C GLU A 257 3.21 17.15 2.98
N LEU A 258 2.03 17.68 2.68
CA LEU A 258 1.84 19.11 2.42
C LEU A 258 2.21 19.96 3.66
N GLU A 259 1.78 19.57 4.84
CA GLU A 259 2.15 20.27 6.07
C GLU A 259 3.66 20.14 6.37
N ARG A 260 4.26 18.99 6.06
CA ARG A 260 5.72 18.83 6.12
C ARG A 260 6.43 19.76 5.13
N LEU A 261 5.98 19.86 3.89
CA LEU A 261 6.50 20.78 2.88
C LEU A 261 6.43 22.22 3.35
N LYS A 262 5.28 22.66 3.87
CA LYS A 262 5.11 24.02 4.41
C LYS A 262 6.09 24.29 5.56
N ARG A 263 6.31 23.33 6.45
CA ARG A 263 7.27 23.44 7.56
C ARG A 263 8.70 23.57 7.05
N ILE A 264 9.11 22.74 6.10
CA ILE A 264 10.45 22.82 5.47
C ILE A 264 10.62 24.16 4.74
N ALA A 265 9.65 24.57 3.93
CA ALA A 265 9.72 25.82 3.21
C ALA A 265 9.88 27.05 4.13
N LYS A 266 9.23 27.02 5.31
CA LYS A 266 9.38 28.06 6.34
C LYS A 266 10.76 28.02 6.98
N SER A 267 11.29 26.85 7.33
CA SER A 267 12.62 26.74 7.96
C SER A 267 13.75 27.14 7.01
N GLU A 268 13.57 26.90 5.70
CA GLU A 268 14.56 27.29 4.68
C GLU A 268 14.34 28.71 4.13
N GLY A 269 13.34 29.44 4.63
CA GLY A 269 13.07 30.84 4.26
C GLY A 269 12.48 31.04 2.85
N VAL A 270 12.10 29.96 2.15
CA VAL A 270 11.52 30.04 0.79
C VAL A 270 10.00 30.16 0.79
N TYR A 271 9.35 30.02 1.95
CA TYR A 271 7.90 30.14 2.05
C TYR A 271 7.37 31.54 1.68
N ASP A 272 8.18 32.59 1.85
CA ASP A 272 7.81 33.97 1.53
C ASP A 272 8.09 34.34 0.06
N ASP A 273 8.77 33.51 -0.71
CA ASP A 273 8.88 33.64 -2.16
C ASP A 273 7.51 33.39 -2.80
N LEU A 274 6.97 34.37 -3.49
CA LEU A 274 5.63 34.31 -4.09
C LEU A 274 5.50 33.19 -5.13
N ARG A 275 6.57 32.87 -5.87
CA ARG A 275 6.58 31.77 -6.86
C ARG A 275 6.53 30.41 -6.18
N PHE A 276 7.28 30.25 -5.10
CA PHE A 276 7.29 29.01 -4.34
C PHE A 276 5.94 28.79 -3.63
N ARG A 277 5.35 29.84 -3.06
CA ARG A 277 3.99 29.80 -2.47
C ARG A 277 2.93 29.42 -3.48
N ASP A 278 3.03 29.94 -4.73
CA ASP A 278 2.11 29.57 -5.81
C ASP A 278 2.18 28.08 -6.12
N GLU A 279 3.38 27.48 -6.14
CA GLU A 279 3.53 26.04 -6.34
C GLU A 279 2.98 25.19 -5.17
N ILE A 280 3.11 25.66 -3.93
CA ILE A 280 2.46 25.04 -2.76
C ILE A 280 0.94 25.15 -2.90
N ALA A 281 0.40 26.31 -3.29
CA ALA A 281 -1.03 26.52 -3.45
C ALA A 281 -1.62 25.63 -4.55
N LYS A 282 -0.93 25.47 -5.68
CA LYS A 282 -1.33 24.53 -6.76
C LYS A 282 -1.40 23.09 -6.24
N LEU A 283 -0.40 22.66 -5.49
CA LEU A 283 -0.38 21.33 -4.88
C LEU A 283 -1.55 21.16 -3.90
N GLU A 284 -1.85 22.16 -3.08
CA GLU A 284 -2.96 22.15 -2.14
C GLU A 284 -4.31 22.01 -2.83
N VAL A 285 -4.52 22.76 -3.91
CA VAL A 285 -5.72 22.63 -4.78
C VAL A 285 -5.83 21.21 -5.36
N ASP A 286 -4.74 20.65 -5.85
CA ASP A 286 -4.72 19.29 -6.39
C ASP A 286 -5.08 18.24 -5.31
N ILE A 287 -4.59 18.40 -4.08
CA ILE A 287 -4.90 17.50 -2.94
C ILE A 287 -6.38 17.61 -2.57
N VAL A 288 -6.94 18.81 -2.49
CA VAL A 288 -8.38 19.03 -2.22
C VAL A 288 -9.23 18.40 -3.33
N ALA A 289 -8.87 18.61 -4.59
CA ALA A 289 -9.57 18.00 -5.72
C ALA A 289 -9.53 16.46 -5.65
N LEU A 290 -8.37 15.86 -5.30
CA LEU A 290 -8.24 14.43 -5.12
C LEU A 290 -9.13 13.93 -3.98
N GLU A 291 -9.18 14.66 -2.85
CA GLU A 291 -10.06 14.30 -1.72
C GLU A 291 -11.52 14.30 -2.11
N MET A 292 -11.97 15.34 -2.83
CA MET A 292 -13.35 15.40 -3.33
C MET A 292 -13.68 14.22 -4.26
N MET A 293 -12.73 13.79 -5.09
CA MET A 293 -12.88 12.60 -5.91
C MET A 293 -13.00 11.32 -5.06
N VAL A 294 -12.17 11.17 -4.04
CA VAL A 294 -12.25 10.02 -3.10
C VAL A 294 -13.61 9.98 -2.42
N LEU A 295 -14.06 11.10 -1.85
CA LEU A 295 -15.37 11.19 -1.17
C LEU A 295 -16.54 10.87 -2.12
N ARG A 296 -16.47 11.31 -3.38
CA ARG A 296 -17.48 10.95 -4.40
C ARG A 296 -17.51 9.45 -4.68
N VAL A 297 -16.35 8.79 -4.78
CA VAL A 297 -16.26 7.33 -4.97
C VAL A 297 -16.84 6.60 -3.79
N LEU A 298 -16.52 7.02 -2.56
CA LEU A 298 -17.03 6.43 -1.33
C LEU A 298 -18.55 6.60 -1.21
N SER A 299 -19.07 7.78 -1.51
CA SER A 299 -20.52 8.07 -1.51
C SER A 299 -21.28 7.26 -2.57
N ALA A 300 -20.71 7.09 -3.76
CA ALA A 300 -21.31 6.27 -4.81
C ALA A 300 -21.37 4.79 -4.42
N ALA A 301 -20.29 4.27 -3.80
CA ALA A 301 -20.25 2.88 -3.30
C ALA A 301 -21.32 2.63 -2.23
N THR A 302 -21.56 3.58 -1.32
CA THR A 302 -22.62 3.51 -0.31
C THR A 302 -24.03 3.50 -0.93
N SER A 303 -24.19 4.18 -2.08
CA SER A 303 -25.48 4.27 -2.80
C SER A 303 -25.71 3.12 -3.80
N GLY A 304 -24.85 2.08 -3.81
CA GLY A 304 -24.93 0.95 -4.75
C GLY A 304 -24.66 1.32 -6.22
N LYS A 305 -24.17 2.53 -6.48
CA LYS A 305 -23.79 3.00 -7.84
C LYS A 305 -22.37 2.54 -8.17
N ASN A 306 -22.17 2.07 -9.40
CA ASN A 306 -20.84 1.64 -9.86
C ASN A 306 -19.92 2.87 -9.99
N SER A 307 -18.91 2.98 -9.12
CA SER A 307 -17.93 4.08 -9.10
C SER A 307 -16.57 3.67 -9.67
N LEU A 308 -16.48 2.48 -10.27
CA LEU A 308 -15.21 1.90 -10.75
C LEU A 308 -14.57 2.72 -11.89
N ASP A 309 -15.36 3.49 -12.63
CA ASP A 309 -14.92 4.23 -13.81
C ASP A 309 -13.88 5.32 -13.51
N VAL A 310 -13.86 5.83 -12.27
CA VAL A 310 -12.94 6.91 -11.86
C VAL A 310 -11.77 6.43 -10.98
N ALA A 311 -11.75 5.17 -10.57
CA ALA A 311 -10.69 4.66 -9.68
C ALA A 311 -9.28 4.75 -10.29
N GLY A 312 -9.19 4.60 -11.62
CA GLY A 312 -7.94 4.82 -12.35
C GLY A 312 -7.44 6.27 -12.26
N LEU A 313 -8.35 7.24 -12.26
CA LEU A 313 -8.02 8.67 -12.11
C LEU A 313 -7.46 8.97 -10.72
N LEU A 314 -8.00 8.32 -9.66
CA LEU A 314 -7.49 8.48 -8.30
C LEU A 314 -6.02 8.03 -8.21
N LYS A 315 -5.68 6.89 -8.83
CA LYS A 315 -4.30 6.40 -8.87
C LYS A 315 -3.39 7.34 -9.64
N ILE A 316 -3.79 7.81 -10.81
CA ILE A 316 -3.00 8.74 -11.64
C ILE A 316 -2.71 10.01 -10.84
N ARG A 317 -3.74 10.70 -10.35
CA ARG A 317 -3.57 11.96 -9.62
C ARG A 317 -2.83 11.78 -8.30
N GLY A 318 -3.14 10.72 -7.53
CA GLY A 318 -2.44 10.42 -6.28
C GLY A 318 -0.93 10.21 -6.48
N SER A 319 -0.53 9.45 -7.51
CA SER A 319 0.89 9.24 -7.81
C SER A 319 1.60 10.50 -8.30
N GLU A 320 0.94 11.34 -9.11
CA GLU A 320 1.49 12.63 -9.56
C GLU A 320 1.69 13.60 -8.38
N ILE A 321 0.72 13.67 -7.46
CA ILE A 321 0.82 14.47 -6.23
C ILE A 321 1.98 13.98 -5.35
N GLN A 322 2.16 12.67 -5.21
CA GLN A 322 3.26 12.09 -4.44
C GLN A 322 4.62 12.48 -5.02
N GLN A 323 4.77 12.47 -6.32
CA GLN A 323 5.99 12.94 -6.97
C GLN A 323 6.17 14.45 -6.78
N ARG A 324 5.09 15.23 -6.92
CA ARG A 324 5.17 16.69 -6.83
C ARG A 324 5.52 17.19 -5.44
N TYR A 325 4.93 16.68 -4.36
CA TYR A 325 5.32 17.14 -3.02
C TYR A 325 6.78 16.78 -2.69
N SER A 326 7.25 15.60 -3.13
CA SER A 326 8.65 15.22 -2.91
C SER A 326 9.63 16.09 -3.68
N GLU A 327 9.28 16.51 -4.89
CA GLU A 327 10.04 17.46 -5.69
C GLU A 327 10.09 18.85 -5.06
N LEU A 328 8.93 19.37 -4.62
CA LEU A 328 8.87 20.68 -3.96
C LEU A 328 9.68 20.72 -2.65
N MET A 329 9.71 19.63 -1.89
CA MET A 329 10.58 19.53 -0.71
C MET A 329 12.06 19.62 -1.09
N MET A 330 12.50 18.94 -2.16
CA MET A 330 13.87 19.06 -2.69
C MET A 330 14.18 20.50 -3.11
N LEU A 331 13.25 21.15 -3.82
CA LEU A 331 13.42 22.54 -4.24
C LEU A 331 13.47 23.50 -3.06
N ALA A 332 12.72 23.23 -1.98
CA ALA A 332 12.76 24.04 -0.76
C ALA A 332 14.13 24.01 -0.08
N GLY A 333 14.76 22.86 0.01
CA GLY A 333 16.11 22.70 0.57
C GLY A 333 17.24 23.10 -0.39
N GLY A 334 16.94 23.28 -1.69
CA GLY A 334 17.91 23.65 -2.72
C GLY A 334 19.10 22.69 -2.76
N ALA A 335 20.30 23.23 -2.86
CA ALA A 335 21.54 22.43 -2.92
C ALA A 335 21.76 21.56 -1.66
N TYR A 336 21.24 21.99 -0.52
CA TYR A 336 21.39 21.26 0.75
C TYR A 336 20.52 20.00 0.84
N SER A 337 19.50 19.85 0.02
CA SER A 337 18.68 18.64 -0.05
C SER A 337 19.23 17.56 -1.01
N LEU A 338 20.28 17.89 -1.82
CA LEU A 338 20.82 16.97 -2.83
C LEU A 338 21.63 15.78 -2.28
N PRO A 339 22.39 15.90 -1.17
CA PRO A 339 23.16 14.76 -0.66
C PRO A 339 22.25 13.57 -0.33
N LEU A 340 22.56 12.40 -0.89
CA LEU A 340 21.92 11.15 -0.54
C LEU A 340 22.69 10.47 0.60
N ILE A 341 22.23 10.68 1.81
CA ILE A 341 22.81 10.10 3.03
C ILE A 341 21.85 9.05 3.54
N ARG A 342 22.08 7.79 3.18
CA ARG A 342 21.15 6.70 3.50
C ARG A 342 21.02 6.48 5.02
N GLU A 343 22.12 6.61 5.73
CA GLU A 343 22.19 6.45 7.19
C GLU A 343 21.33 7.48 7.93
N ALA A 344 21.12 8.66 7.35
CA ALA A 344 20.24 9.69 7.91
C ALA A 344 18.76 9.32 7.90
N MET A 345 18.38 8.24 7.23
CA MET A 345 17.03 7.66 7.32
C MET A 345 16.82 6.88 8.62
N GLU A 346 17.89 6.49 9.31
CA GLU A 346 17.81 5.76 10.57
C GLU A 346 17.47 6.71 11.72
N ALA A 347 16.52 6.32 12.57
CA ALA A 347 16.19 7.10 13.75
C ALA A 347 17.38 7.13 14.73
N GLY A 348 17.73 8.32 15.18
CA GLY A 348 18.86 8.51 16.09
C GLY A 348 20.22 8.64 15.42
N TRP A 349 20.28 8.73 14.08
CA TRP A 349 21.52 9.05 13.38
C TRP A 349 22.15 10.35 13.90
N GLN A 350 23.46 10.32 14.19
CA GLN A 350 24.24 11.42 14.78
C GLN A 350 25.37 11.91 13.86
N GLY A 351 25.33 11.53 12.59
CA GLY A 351 26.33 11.97 11.61
C GLY A 351 26.16 13.45 11.24
N ASP A 352 27.20 14.00 10.64
CA ASP A 352 27.17 15.37 10.13
C ASP A 352 26.30 15.45 8.87
N PHE A 353 25.36 16.37 8.85
CA PHE A 353 24.57 16.71 7.67
C PHE A 353 25.10 18.05 7.10
N PRO A 354 25.66 18.05 5.87
CA PRO A 354 26.28 19.25 5.31
C PRO A 354 25.30 20.39 5.04
N GLY A 355 24.01 20.11 5.02
CA GLY A 355 22.94 21.09 4.85
C GLY A 355 22.55 21.86 6.12
N GLY A 356 23.11 21.54 7.28
CA GLY A 356 22.84 22.21 8.56
C GLY A 356 21.45 21.94 9.17
N ASN A 357 20.42 21.72 8.36
CA ASN A 357 19.07 21.38 8.83
C ASN A 357 18.81 19.87 8.68
N PRO A 358 18.75 19.09 9.77
CA PRO A 358 18.53 17.64 9.72
C PRO A 358 17.23 17.23 9.02
N ALA A 359 16.22 18.11 8.98
CA ALA A 359 14.95 17.83 8.29
C ALA A 359 15.12 17.64 6.77
N LEU A 360 16.23 18.12 6.19
CA LEU A 360 16.54 17.97 4.77
C LEU A 360 17.17 16.60 4.45
N ALA A 361 17.81 15.95 5.40
CA ALA A 361 18.55 14.71 5.19
C ALA A 361 17.72 13.57 4.53
N PRO A 362 16.44 13.34 4.87
CA PRO A 362 15.63 12.30 4.23
C PRO A 362 15.10 12.66 2.85
N LEU A 363 15.29 13.91 2.37
CA LEU A 363 14.57 14.40 1.20
C LEU A 363 15.01 13.73 -0.11
N ALA A 364 16.31 13.59 -0.34
CA ALA A 364 16.82 12.91 -1.54
C ALA A 364 16.32 11.47 -1.62
N SER A 365 16.40 10.72 -0.51
CA SER A 365 15.91 9.35 -0.43
C SER A 365 14.40 9.28 -0.72
N THR A 366 13.60 10.16 -0.09
CA THR A 366 12.16 10.27 -0.33
C THR A 366 11.85 10.58 -1.80
N PHE A 367 12.55 11.56 -2.39
CA PHE A 367 12.38 11.93 -3.79
C PHE A 367 12.64 10.75 -4.73
N PHE A 368 13.75 10.04 -4.58
CA PHE A 368 14.06 8.88 -5.39
C PHE A 368 13.07 7.74 -5.19
N ASN A 369 12.66 7.47 -3.97
CA ASN A 369 11.66 6.44 -3.67
C ASN A 369 10.31 6.73 -4.35
N MET A 370 9.87 8.00 -4.40
CA MET A 370 8.59 8.38 -5.01
C MET A 370 8.59 8.28 -6.54
N ARG A 371 9.73 8.11 -7.24
CA ARG A 371 9.74 7.99 -8.73
C ARG A 371 9.01 6.76 -9.24
N LYS A 372 8.90 5.71 -8.43
CA LYS A 372 8.20 4.45 -8.78
C LYS A 372 6.67 4.51 -8.67
N THR A 373 6.10 5.56 -8.04
CA THR A 373 4.65 5.64 -7.74
C THR A 373 3.76 5.63 -8.98
N THR A 374 4.25 6.13 -10.11
CA THR A 374 3.54 6.10 -11.39
C THR A 374 3.60 4.73 -12.10
N ILE A 375 4.42 3.80 -11.59
CA ILE A 375 4.69 2.49 -12.22
C ILE A 375 3.91 1.37 -11.53
N TYR A 376 4.04 1.24 -10.19
CA TYR A 376 3.40 0.15 -9.47
C TYR A 376 1.87 0.32 -9.33
N GLY A 377 1.16 -0.76 -8.97
CA GLY A 377 -0.30 -0.73 -8.81
C GLY A 377 -1.05 -0.47 -10.12
N GLY A 378 -0.47 -0.91 -11.25
CA GLY A 378 -0.84 -0.56 -12.62
C GLY A 378 -0.26 0.79 -13.02
N SER A 379 0.57 0.81 -14.08
CA SER A 379 1.20 2.05 -14.52
C SER A 379 0.16 3.12 -14.90
N ASN A 380 0.54 4.40 -14.82
CA ASN A 380 -0.37 5.49 -15.18
C ASN A 380 -0.87 5.37 -16.64
N GLU A 381 -0.05 4.80 -17.53
CA GLU A 381 -0.44 4.52 -18.93
C GLU A 381 -1.54 3.46 -18.99
N VAL A 382 -1.40 2.36 -18.25
CA VAL A 382 -2.44 1.33 -18.16
C VAL A 382 -3.73 1.90 -17.55
N GLN A 383 -3.61 2.73 -16.50
CA GLN A 383 -4.79 3.37 -15.89
C GLN A 383 -5.50 4.34 -16.85
N ARG A 384 -4.74 5.11 -17.64
CA ARG A 384 -5.32 5.98 -18.68
C ARG A 384 -6.06 5.17 -19.74
N ASN A 385 -5.50 4.05 -20.18
CA ASN A 385 -6.17 3.16 -21.15
C ASN A 385 -7.47 2.57 -20.58
N ILE A 386 -7.45 2.11 -19.32
CA ILE A 386 -8.65 1.58 -18.66
C ILE A 386 -9.73 2.67 -18.57
N VAL A 387 -9.38 3.88 -18.11
CA VAL A 387 -10.33 5.00 -18.03
C VAL A 387 -10.89 5.36 -19.40
N ALA A 388 -10.04 5.43 -20.43
CA ALA A 388 -10.48 5.74 -21.79
C ALA A 388 -11.49 4.69 -22.31
N GLN A 389 -11.20 3.41 -22.13
CA GLN A 389 -12.10 2.33 -22.55
C GLN A 389 -13.42 2.30 -21.76
N THR A 390 -13.39 2.68 -20.48
CA THR A 390 -14.58 2.59 -19.61
C THR A 390 -15.49 3.81 -19.78
N VAL A 391 -14.91 5.00 -19.99
CA VAL A 391 -15.62 6.28 -20.01
C VAL A 391 -15.94 6.75 -21.43
N LEU A 392 -15.05 6.48 -22.39
CA LEU A 392 -15.18 6.97 -23.76
C LEU A 392 -15.70 5.90 -24.74
N GLY A 393 -15.65 4.63 -24.39
CA GLY A 393 -16.12 3.49 -25.19
C GLY A 393 -15.00 2.89 -26.00
#